data_d8263ae8fc2a0504e2d01c62d97ee0c5
#
_entry.id   d8263ae8fc2a0504e2d01c62d97ee0c5
#
_cell.length_a   1.000
_cell.length_b   1.000
_cell.length_c   1.000
_cell.angle_alpha   90.00
_cell.angle_beta   90.00
_cell.angle_gamma   90.00
#
_symmetry.space_group_name_H-M   'P 1'
#
loop_
_entity.id
_entity.type
_entity.pdbx_description
1 polymer ?
#
loop_
_entity_poly.entity_id
_entity_poly.type
_entity_poly.pdbx_seq_one_letter_code
_entity_poly.pdbx_strand_id
1 'polypeptide(L)'
;MDVLDQNGWQCRFCGHPLTTEPRARGDSNVILSVLIPVHNEGDQIAENLSLIQAEALKTGLPMEMIAIDDGSTDNTWQVLQSMVNQISGLKVLRFSRNFGKEAAICAGLTYSSGRACIVIDADLQHPPELVPEMVRLWRDEHWDIVEGIKKTRGTEPLVNRIGARFFYRTLSGLSGYNLHGSSDFKLLDRKVIDSWLDLRERNTFFRGMISWLGFRRKQITFSVPRRRLTQSRWSFLGLFRLAVIAITAFSSLPLQAVTILGGLFLFCAILFSGYALVMYFTGLAFPGFTTVIILELLIGGVLMISLGIIGTYIAQIYQEVKYRPRYVVAETLISNTDEKLSRARENSRSEATATFASESSF
;
A
#
# COMPACT_ATOMS: atom_id res chain seq x y z
N MET A 1 2.79 27.75 2.38
CA MET A 1 1.60 28.51 1.97
C MET A 1 1.46 28.29 0.48
N ASP A 2 0.54 27.43 0.10
CA ASP A 2 0.28 27.05 -1.28
C ASP A 2 -0.71 28.03 -1.85
N VAL A 3 -0.50 28.49 -3.09
CA VAL A 3 -1.36 29.47 -3.74
C VAL A 3 -2.33 28.73 -4.66
N LEU A 4 -3.63 28.95 -4.44
CA LEU A 4 -4.70 28.53 -5.35
C LEU A 4 -4.75 29.52 -6.49
N ASP A 5 -4.36 29.08 -7.69
CA ASP A 5 -4.60 29.83 -8.94
C ASP A 5 -5.79 29.20 -9.68
N GLN A 6 -6.36 29.91 -10.64
CA GLN A 6 -7.54 29.47 -11.43
C GLN A 6 -7.32 28.13 -12.15
N ASN A 7 -6.09 27.61 -12.20
CA ASN A 7 -5.68 26.35 -12.81
C ASN A 7 -5.29 25.23 -11.80
N GLY A 8 -5.58 25.39 -10.49
CA GLY A 8 -5.25 24.39 -9.47
C GLY A 8 -3.97 24.71 -8.66
N TRP A 9 -3.64 23.83 -7.70
CA TRP A 9 -2.50 23.99 -6.82
C TRP A 9 -1.18 23.88 -7.57
N GLN A 10 -0.35 24.91 -7.54
CA GLN A 10 1.01 24.89 -8.10
C GLN A 10 2.07 24.97 -7.00
N CYS A 11 3.17 24.25 -7.19
CA CYS A 11 4.33 24.37 -6.33
C CYS A 11 4.99 25.75 -6.52
N ARG A 12 5.06 26.56 -5.47
CA ARG A 12 5.61 27.91 -5.46
C ARG A 12 7.10 28.00 -5.89
N PHE A 13 7.81 26.85 -5.83
CA PHE A 13 9.26 26.81 -6.11
C PHE A 13 9.62 26.35 -7.52
N CYS A 14 8.77 25.57 -8.18
CA CYS A 14 9.05 24.98 -9.49
C CYS A 14 7.95 25.20 -10.54
N GLY A 15 6.81 25.82 -10.17
CA GLY A 15 5.69 26.07 -11.08
C GLY A 15 4.97 24.83 -11.60
N HIS A 16 5.39 23.63 -11.18
CA HIS A 16 4.73 22.39 -11.60
C HIS A 16 3.38 22.25 -10.88
N PRO A 17 2.33 21.86 -11.61
CA PRO A 17 1.05 21.56 -10.98
C PRO A 17 1.26 20.45 -9.94
N LEU A 18 0.83 20.72 -8.71
CA LEU A 18 0.80 19.72 -7.62
C LEU A 18 -0.35 18.74 -7.82
N THR A 19 -1.05 18.84 -8.94
CA THR A 19 -2.12 17.95 -9.30
C THR A 19 -1.53 16.62 -9.75
N THR A 20 -1.68 15.59 -8.91
CA THR A 20 -2.12 14.31 -9.46
C THR A 20 -3.15 14.63 -10.55
N GLU A 21 -2.94 14.09 -11.76
CA GLU A 21 -3.87 14.23 -12.88
C GLU A 21 -5.32 14.13 -12.42
N PRO A 22 -6.25 14.84 -13.09
CA PRO A 22 -7.61 14.96 -12.63
C PRO A 22 -8.19 13.56 -12.38
N ARG A 23 -8.63 13.32 -11.16
CA ARG A 23 -9.43 12.16 -10.82
C ARG A 23 -10.49 12.04 -11.92
N ALA A 24 -10.45 10.95 -12.69
CA ALA A 24 -11.47 10.64 -13.67
C ALA A 24 -12.79 10.46 -12.92
N ARG A 25 -13.46 11.59 -12.61
CA ARG A 25 -14.78 11.58 -12.01
C ARG A 25 -15.74 11.02 -13.03
N GLY A 26 -16.11 9.79 -12.87
CA GLY A 26 -17.39 9.16 -12.99
C GLY A 26 -18.35 9.44 -14.17
N ASP A 27 -17.90 9.92 -15.33
CA ASP A 27 -18.70 9.90 -16.57
C ASP A 27 -18.24 8.76 -17.54
N SER A 28 -17.47 7.81 -17.05
CA SER A 28 -17.11 6.65 -17.86
C SER A 28 -18.22 5.60 -17.78
N ASN A 29 -18.61 5.03 -18.93
CA ASN A 29 -19.45 3.83 -19.00
C ASN A 29 -18.81 2.61 -18.30
N VAL A 30 -17.61 2.74 -17.73
CA VAL A 30 -16.88 1.68 -17.05
C VAL A 30 -17.45 1.48 -15.66
N ILE A 31 -17.86 0.24 -15.38
CA ILE A 31 -18.36 -0.16 -14.06
C ILE A 31 -17.28 -0.87 -13.24
N LEU A 32 -16.43 -1.66 -13.90
CA LEU A 32 -15.42 -2.46 -13.23
C LEU A 32 -14.02 -2.14 -13.75
N SER A 33 -13.08 -1.80 -12.85
CA SER A 33 -11.65 -1.71 -13.15
C SER A 33 -10.94 -2.94 -12.57
N VAL A 34 -10.09 -3.61 -13.37
CA VAL A 34 -9.27 -4.73 -12.92
C VAL A 34 -7.81 -4.28 -12.91
N LEU A 35 -7.20 -4.20 -11.72
CA LEU A 35 -5.82 -3.75 -11.51
C LEU A 35 -4.89 -4.93 -11.36
N ILE A 36 -3.82 -4.94 -12.13
CA ILE A 36 -2.88 -6.03 -12.20
C ILE A 36 -1.46 -5.46 -12.05
N PRO A 37 -0.89 -5.44 -10.82
CA PRO A 37 0.51 -5.13 -10.62
C PRO A 37 1.39 -6.22 -11.25
N VAL A 38 2.41 -5.82 -12.01
CA VAL A 38 3.27 -6.73 -12.79
C VAL A 38 4.73 -6.38 -12.52
N HIS A 39 5.59 -7.38 -12.29
CA HIS A 39 7.05 -7.18 -12.19
C HIS A 39 7.81 -8.46 -12.51
N ASN A 40 8.53 -8.49 -13.63
CA ASN A 40 9.33 -9.63 -14.09
C ASN A 40 8.53 -10.93 -14.21
N GLU A 41 7.40 -10.88 -14.90
CA GLU A 41 6.53 -12.03 -15.20
C GLU A 41 6.83 -12.70 -16.55
N GLY A 42 7.66 -12.07 -17.39
CA GLY A 42 8.10 -12.58 -18.67
C GLY A 42 6.95 -12.94 -19.62
N ASP A 43 7.09 -14.05 -20.33
CA ASP A 43 6.09 -14.49 -21.31
C ASP A 43 4.77 -14.98 -20.70
N GLN A 44 4.78 -15.35 -19.40
CA GLN A 44 3.58 -15.87 -18.71
C GLN A 44 2.50 -14.81 -18.55
N ILE A 45 2.87 -13.53 -18.58
CA ILE A 45 1.91 -12.43 -18.39
C ILE A 45 0.82 -12.40 -19.47
N ALA A 46 1.11 -12.79 -20.71
CA ALA A 46 0.13 -12.79 -21.80
C ALA A 46 -1.01 -13.78 -21.54
N GLU A 47 -0.68 -15.01 -21.16
CA GLU A 47 -1.66 -16.04 -20.81
C GLU A 47 -2.45 -15.63 -19.56
N ASN A 48 -1.76 -15.14 -18.54
CA ASN A 48 -2.36 -14.75 -17.28
C ASN A 48 -3.35 -13.59 -17.45
N LEU A 49 -3.01 -12.55 -18.22
CA LEU A 49 -3.92 -11.45 -18.54
C LEU A 49 -5.17 -11.92 -19.29
N SER A 50 -4.98 -12.84 -20.24
CA SER A 50 -6.10 -13.41 -21.02
C SER A 50 -7.06 -14.20 -20.13
N LEU A 51 -6.55 -14.98 -19.18
CA LEU A 51 -7.35 -15.71 -18.20
C LEU A 51 -8.11 -14.77 -17.27
N ILE A 52 -7.44 -13.74 -16.74
CA ILE A 52 -8.08 -12.72 -15.87
C ILE A 52 -9.19 -12.02 -16.65
N GLN A 53 -8.94 -11.62 -17.90
CA GLN A 53 -9.95 -10.99 -18.76
C GLN A 53 -11.16 -11.90 -18.97
N ALA A 54 -10.93 -13.17 -19.31
CA ALA A 54 -12.00 -14.12 -19.58
C ALA A 54 -12.93 -14.30 -18.37
N GLU A 55 -12.37 -14.35 -17.15
CA GLU A 55 -13.16 -14.44 -15.93
C GLU A 55 -13.88 -13.14 -15.61
N ALA A 56 -13.23 -11.99 -15.79
CA ALA A 56 -13.86 -10.69 -15.57
C ALA A 56 -15.01 -10.42 -16.54
N LEU A 57 -14.91 -10.85 -17.79
CA LEU A 57 -15.98 -10.73 -18.80
C LEU A 57 -17.25 -11.50 -18.42
N LYS A 58 -17.14 -12.57 -17.62
CA LYS A 58 -18.32 -13.32 -17.13
C LYS A 58 -19.24 -12.49 -16.26
N THR A 59 -18.75 -11.37 -15.71
CA THR A 59 -19.57 -10.44 -14.93
C THR A 59 -20.62 -9.71 -15.76
N GLY A 60 -20.45 -9.66 -17.10
CA GLY A 60 -21.32 -8.91 -18.02
C GLY A 60 -21.25 -7.39 -17.85
N LEU A 61 -20.30 -6.86 -17.07
CA LEU A 61 -20.16 -5.45 -16.83
C LEU A 61 -19.18 -4.79 -17.81
N PRO A 62 -19.42 -3.54 -18.23
CA PRO A 62 -18.42 -2.72 -18.89
C PRO A 62 -17.17 -2.60 -18.02
N MET A 63 -16.02 -3.00 -18.55
CA MET A 63 -14.79 -3.09 -17.77
C MET A 63 -13.58 -2.50 -18.48
N GLU A 64 -12.60 -2.09 -17.69
CA GLU A 64 -11.24 -1.80 -18.10
C GLU A 64 -10.26 -2.68 -17.33
N MET A 65 -9.14 -2.99 -17.96
CA MET A 65 -8.00 -3.63 -17.29
C MET A 65 -6.84 -2.64 -17.24
N ILE A 66 -6.15 -2.58 -16.11
CA ILE A 66 -4.99 -1.70 -15.91
C ILE A 66 -3.84 -2.56 -15.43
N ALA A 67 -2.89 -2.82 -16.32
CA ALA A 67 -1.63 -3.49 -15.98
C ALA A 67 -0.58 -2.45 -15.62
N ILE A 68 0.09 -2.61 -14.48
CA ILE A 68 1.10 -1.68 -13.99
C ILE A 68 2.45 -2.39 -13.94
N ASP A 69 3.31 -2.11 -14.91
CA ASP A 69 4.69 -2.61 -14.94
C ASP A 69 5.57 -1.83 -13.98
N ASP A 70 5.91 -2.44 -12.87
CA ASP A 70 6.77 -1.87 -11.83
C ASP A 70 8.26 -1.93 -12.22
N GLY A 71 8.58 -1.40 -13.40
CA GLY A 71 9.94 -1.28 -13.89
C GLY A 71 10.61 -2.63 -14.14
N SER A 72 9.95 -3.54 -14.84
CA SER A 72 10.50 -4.85 -15.20
C SER A 72 11.77 -4.73 -16.03
N THR A 73 12.70 -5.66 -15.79
CA THR A 73 14.01 -5.74 -16.45
C THR A 73 14.12 -6.88 -17.46
N ASP A 74 13.10 -7.74 -17.51
CA ASP A 74 12.96 -8.83 -18.48
C ASP A 74 12.09 -8.40 -19.70
N ASN A 75 11.58 -9.36 -20.47
CA ASN A 75 10.72 -9.10 -21.62
C ASN A 75 9.26 -8.76 -21.29
N THR A 76 8.89 -8.63 -20.01
CA THR A 76 7.51 -8.33 -19.57
C THR A 76 6.93 -7.11 -20.28
N TRP A 77 7.72 -6.02 -20.39
CA TRP A 77 7.26 -4.80 -21.05
C TRP A 77 6.90 -5.01 -22.52
N GLN A 78 7.73 -5.70 -23.26
CA GLN A 78 7.52 -6.01 -24.69
C GLN A 78 6.25 -6.84 -24.89
N VAL A 79 6.03 -7.81 -24.00
CA VAL A 79 4.82 -8.62 -24.02
C VAL A 79 3.58 -7.76 -23.75
N LEU A 80 3.61 -6.92 -22.73
CA LEU A 80 2.50 -6.00 -22.39
C LEU A 80 2.19 -5.04 -23.57
N GLN A 81 3.21 -4.51 -24.25
CA GLN A 81 3.03 -3.68 -25.45
C GLN A 81 2.28 -4.41 -26.55
N SER A 82 2.59 -5.68 -26.77
CA SER A 82 1.91 -6.49 -27.78
C SER A 82 0.46 -6.78 -27.43
N MET A 83 0.13 -6.86 -26.13
CA MET A 83 -1.20 -7.20 -25.63
C MET A 83 -2.18 -6.01 -25.65
N VAL A 84 -1.71 -4.77 -25.64
CA VAL A 84 -2.58 -3.55 -25.59
C VAL A 84 -3.61 -3.53 -26.71
N ASN A 85 -3.24 -3.97 -27.94
CA ASN A 85 -4.17 -4.00 -29.08
C ASN A 85 -4.96 -5.32 -29.18
N GLN A 86 -4.61 -6.35 -28.40
CA GLN A 86 -5.28 -7.65 -28.40
C GLN A 86 -6.39 -7.71 -27.35
N ILE A 87 -6.19 -7.04 -26.20
CA ILE A 87 -7.15 -6.98 -25.10
C ILE A 87 -7.87 -5.63 -25.14
N SER A 88 -9.17 -5.67 -25.43
CA SER A 88 -10.00 -4.45 -25.41
C SER A 88 -10.08 -3.87 -24.01
N GLY A 89 -9.91 -2.54 -23.89
CA GLY A 89 -9.94 -1.83 -22.61
C GLY A 89 -8.70 -2.03 -21.75
N LEU A 90 -7.60 -2.57 -22.32
CA LEU A 90 -6.32 -2.68 -21.59
C LEU A 90 -5.56 -1.36 -21.64
N LYS A 91 -5.25 -0.84 -20.46
CA LYS A 91 -4.30 0.24 -20.23
C LYS A 91 -3.04 -0.34 -19.60
N VAL A 92 -1.88 0.11 -20.02
CA VAL A 92 -0.61 -0.31 -19.43
C VAL A 92 0.16 0.92 -18.97
N LEU A 93 0.56 0.91 -17.71
CA LEU A 93 1.41 1.92 -17.11
C LEU A 93 2.78 1.31 -16.87
N ARG A 94 3.86 1.99 -17.26
CA ARG A 94 5.23 1.59 -16.95
C ARG A 94 5.87 2.57 -16.00
N PHE A 95 6.44 2.09 -14.92
CA PHE A 95 7.23 2.90 -14.02
C PHE A 95 8.67 3.11 -14.53
N SER A 96 9.26 4.24 -14.18
CA SER A 96 10.66 4.55 -14.54
C SER A 96 11.69 3.62 -13.88
N ARG A 97 11.32 2.95 -12.80
CA ARG A 97 12.07 1.93 -12.06
C ARG A 97 11.14 1.15 -11.16
N ASN A 98 11.63 0.11 -10.50
CA ASN A 98 10.89 -0.56 -9.44
C ASN A 98 10.64 0.37 -8.25
N PHE A 99 9.36 0.63 -7.94
CA PHE A 99 8.86 1.38 -6.78
C PHE A 99 8.16 0.48 -5.77
N GLY A 100 7.89 -0.77 -6.13
CA GLY A 100 7.24 -1.77 -5.31
C GLY A 100 5.74 -1.91 -5.56
N LYS A 101 5.22 -3.10 -5.24
CA LYS A 101 3.83 -3.50 -5.46
C LYS A 101 2.81 -2.49 -4.91
N GLU A 102 3.07 -1.94 -3.72
CA GLU A 102 2.18 -0.96 -3.08
C GLU A 102 2.04 0.32 -3.93
N ALA A 103 3.13 0.77 -4.55
CA ALA A 103 3.13 1.89 -5.46
C ALA A 103 2.35 1.55 -6.75
N ALA A 104 2.49 0.34 -7.27
CA ALA A 104 1.74 -0.12 -8.43
C ALA A 104 0.22 -0.17 -8.16
N ILE A 105 -0.19 -0.68 -7.00
CA ILE A 105 -1.60 -0.66 -6.58
C ILE A 105 -2.10 0.79 -6.49
N CYS A 106 -1.33 1.68 -5.86
CA CYS A 106 -1.69 3.09 -5.72
C CYS A 106 -1.88 3.76 -7.10
N ALA A 107 -0.97 3.53 -8.05
CA ALA A 107 -1.09 4.02 -9.41
C ALA A 107 -2.35 3.47 -10.09
N GLY A 108 -2.56 2.16 -10.02
CA GLY A 108 -3.74 1.53 -10.60
C GLY A 108 -5.04 2.13 -10.07
N LEU A 109 -5.16 2.33 -8.75
CA LEU A 109 -6.34 2.97 -8.15
C LEU A 109 -6.50 4.43 -8.63
N THR A 110 -5.40 5.17 -8.81
CA THR A 110 -5.43 6.55 -9.32
C THR A 110 -5.94 6.62 -10.76
N TYR A 111 -5.53 5.67 -11.59
CA TYR A 111 -5.90 5.62 -13.02
C TYR A 111 -7.21 4.86 -13.28
N SER A 112 -7.82 4.24 -12.26
CA SER A 112 -9.07 3.51 -12.38
C SER A 112 -10.28 4.43 -12.51
N SER A 113 -11.17 4.15 -13.49
CA SER A 113 -12.39 4.90 -13.73
C SER A 113 -13.66 4.17 -13.30
N GLY A 114 -13.60 2.88 -13.04
CA GLY A 114 -14.74 2.04 -12.67
C GLY A 114 -15.39 2.42 -11.34
N ARG A 115 -16.68 2.07 -11.20
CA ARG A 115 -17.42 2.21 -9.94
C ARG A 115 -16.97 1.22 -8.88
N ALA A 116 -16.37 0.11 -9.30
CA ALA A 116 -15.63 -0.81 -8.44
C ALA A 116 -14.28 -1.13 -9.06
N CYS A 117 -13.33 -1.50 -8.22
CA CYS A 117 -12.00 -1.89 -8.63
C CYS A 117 -11.59 -3.22 -7.98
N ILE A 118 -11.10 -4.16 -8.78
CA ILE A 118 -10.52 -5.40 -8.30
C ILE A 118 -9.00 -5.32 -8.42
N VAL A 119 -8.29 -5.61 -7.34
CA VAL A 119 -6.83 -5.80 -7.33
C VAL A 119 -6.54 -7.29 -7.38
N ILE A 120 -5.81 -7.75 -8.38
CA ILE A 120 -5.45 -9.17 -8.55
C ILE A 120 -3.99 -9.29 -8.99
N ASP A 121 -3.26 -10.27 -8.43
CA ASP A 121 -1.86 -10.51 -8.79
C ASP A 121 -1.74 -11.19 -10.15
N ALA A 122 -0.68 -10.82 -10.90
CA ALA A 122 -0.41 -11.33 -12.23
C ALA A 122 -0.03 -12.82 -12.27
N ASP A 123 0.44 -13.39 -11.14
CA ASP A 123 0.96 -14.76 -11.03
C ASP A 123 -0.12 -15.86 -10.83
N LEU A 124 -1.41 -15.47 -10.91
CA LEU A 124 -2.58 -16.35 -10.71
C LEU A 124 -2.58 -17.12 -9.38
N GLN A 125 -1.82 -16.67 -8.35
CA GLN A 125 -1.97 -17.23 -6.99
C GLN A 125 -3.34 -16.90 -6.39
N HIS A 126 -3.99 -15.87 -6.91
CA HIS A 126 -5.38 -15.54 -6.64
C HIS A 126 -6.24 -16.07 -7.79
N PRO A 127 -7.24 -16.93 -7.51
CA PRO A 127 -8.06 -17.53 -8.55
C PRO A 127 -8.97 -16.50 -9.20
N PRO A 128 -8.80 -16.19 -10.51
CA PRO A 128 -9.64 -15.22 -11.21
C PRO A 128 -11.11 -15.63 -11.26
N GLU A 129 -11.41 -16.91 -11.09
CA GLU A 129 -12.77 -17.49 -11.08
C GLU A 129 -13.64 -16.92 -9.95
N LEU A 130 -13.02 -16.28 -8.94
CA LEU A 130 -13.75 -15.59 -7.87
C LEU A 130 -14.24 -14.19 -8.24
N VAL A 131 -13.75 -13.62 -9.33
CA VAL A 131 -14.12 -12.27 -9.77
C VAL A 131 -15.63 -12.11 -9.94
N PRO A 132 -16.36 -13.03 -10.61
CA PRO A 132 -17.82 -12.92 -10.73
C PRO A 132 -18.56 -12.94 -9.38
N GLU A 133 -18.11 -13.76 -8.43
CA GLU A 133 -18.71 -13.85 -7.10
C GLU A 133 -18.42 -12.57 -6.29
N MET A 134 -17.20 -12.02 -6.37
CA MET A 134 -16.87 -10.75 -5.72
C MET A 134 -17.73 -9.61 -6.23
N VAL A 135 -17.94 -9.54 -7.56
CA VAL A 135 -18.81 -8.54 -8.19
C VAL A 135 -20.27 -8.73 -7.77
N ARG A 136 -20.76 -9.97 -7.70
CA ARG A 136 -22.11 -10.27 -7.20
C ARG A 136 -22.32 -9.74 -5.78
N LEU A 137 -21.40 -10.03 -4.87
CA LEU A 137 -21.47 -9.58 -3.49
C LEU A 137 -21.44 -8.05 -3.37
N TRP A 138 -20.64 -7.39 -4.18
CA TRP A 138 -20.59 -5.94 -4.23
C TRP A 138 -21.90 -5.34 -4.78
N ARG A 139 -22.36 -5.84 -5.92
CA ARG A 139 -23.51 -5.27 -6.63
C ARG A 139 -24.84 -5.58 -5.95
N ASP A 140 -25.06 -6.84 -5.57
CA ASP A 140 -26.37 -7.34 -5.12
C ASP A 140 -26.50 -7.28 -3.58
N GLU A 141 -25.40 -7.47 -2.84
CA GLU A 141 -25.40 -7.41 -1.37
C GLU A 141 -24.82 -6.09 -0.82
N HIS A 142 -24.39 -5.18 -1.68
CA HIS A 142 -23.89 -3.84 -1.33
C HIS A 142 -22.72 -3.84 -0.33
N TRP A 143 -21.79 -4.80 -0.45
CA TRP A 143 -20.55 -4.78 0.30
C TRP A 143 -19.57 -3.76 -0.29
N ASP A 144 -18.95 -2.97 0.58
CA ASP A 144 -18.00 -1.93 0.17
C ASP A 144 -16.64 -2.51 -0.22
N ILE A 145 -16.27 -3.62 0.46
CA ILE A 145 -15.03 -4.35 0.24
C ILE A 145 -15.35 -5.84 0.21
N VAL A 146 -14.92 -6.53 -0.84
CA VAL A 146 -14.94 -7.99 -0.89
C VAL A 146 -13.51 -8.49 -0.98
N GLU A 147 -13.09 -9.33 -0.03
CA GLU A 147 -11.71 -9.77 0.15
C GLU A 147 -11.60 -11.29 -0.04
N GLY A 148 -10.71 -11.72 -0.94
CA GLY A 148 -10.35 -13.12 -1.09
C GLY A 148 -9.33 -13.54 -0.02
N ILE A 149 -9.65 -14.55 0.78
CA ILE A 149 -8.77 -15.07 1.83
C ILE A 149 -8.32 -16.48 1.50
N LYS A 150 -7.00 -16.69 1.53
CA LYS A 150 -6.42 -18.02 1.35
C LYS A 150 -6.74 -18.93 2.53
N LYS A 151 -7.39 -20.06 2.24
CA LYS A 151 -7.65 -21.10 3.25
C LYS A 151 -6.32 -21.76 3.62
N THR A 152 -5.81 -21.47 4.82
CA THR A 152 -4.55 -22.04 5.33
C THR A 152 -4.75 -23.55 5.53
N ARG A 153 -4.10 -24.38 4.69
CA ARG A 153 -3.92 -25.81 5.00
C ARG A 153 -2.65 -25.95 5.82
N GLY A 154 -2.73 -26.64 6.94
CA GLY A 154 -1.76 -26.80 8.04
C GLY A 154 -0.37 -27.37 7.73
N THR A 155 0.24 -27.09 6.59
CA THR A 155 1.53 -27.63 6.16
C THR A 155 2.69 -26.62 6.22
N GLU A 156 2.49 -25.45 6.82
CA GLU A 156 3.60 -24.51 7.02
C GLU A 156 4.47 -24.95 8.20
N PRO A 157 5.81 -24.78 8.11
CA PRO A 157 6.73 -25.09 9.22
C PRO A 157 6.26 -24.36 10.49
N LEU A 158 6.25 -25.08 11.63
CA LEU A 158 5.77 -24.57 12.93
C LEU A 158 6.42 -23.24 13.33
N VAL A 159 7.70 -23.05 13.02
CA VAL A 159 8.45 -21.81 13.32
C VAL A 159 7.89 -20.62 12.57
N ASN A 160 7.60 -20.75 11.26
CA ASN A 160 7.02 -19.69 10.45
C ASN A 160 5.57 -19.37 10.88
N ARG A 161 4.82 -20.39 11.28
CA ARG A 161 3.45 -20.26 11.76
C ARG A 161 3.36 -19.53 13.10
N ILE A 162 4.29 -19.84 14.03
CA ILE A 162 4.35 -19.16 15.35
C ILE A 162 4.79 -17.71 15.16
N GLY A 163 5.84 -17.46 14.37
CA GLY A 163 6.33 -16.11 14.08
C GLY A 163 5.27 -15.24 13.40
N ALA A 164 4.60 -15.75 12.36
CA ALA A 164 3.53 -15.05 11.68
C ALA A 164 2.33 -14.78 12.62
N ARG A 165 1.92 -15.77 13.43
CA ARG A 165 0.82 -15.60 14.40
C ARG A 165 1.15 -14.56 15.47
N PHE A 166 2.38 -14.58 16.00
CA PHE A 166 2.84 -13.58 16.96
C PHE A 166 2.87 -12.18 16.32
N PHE A 167 3.43 -12.06 15.11
CA PHE A 167 3.48 -10.82 14.35
C PHE A 167 2.08 -10.24 14.11
N TYR A 168 1.15 -11.02 13.52
CA TYR A 168 -0.20 -10.54 13.25
C TYR A 168 -1.00 -10.25 14.51
N ARG A 169 -0.80 -11.03 15.60
CA ARG A 169 -1.47 -10.77 16.88
C ARG A 169 -0.95 -9.48 17.52
N THR A 170 0.37 -9.27 17.50
CA THR A 170 0.99 -8.05 17.99
C THR A 170 0.54 -6.86 17.15
N LEU A 171 0.63 -6.96 15.83
CA LEU A 171 0.22 -5.90 14.93
C LEU A 171 -1.28 -5.57 15.07
N SER A 172 -2.16 -6.58 15.17
CA SER A 172 -3.60 -6.38 15.39
C SER A 172 -3.89 -5.75 16.76
N GLY A 173 -3.16 -6.15 17.80
CA GLY A 173 -3.28 -5.55 19.13
C GLY A 173 -2.79 -4.11 19.18
N LEU A 174 -1.76 -3.77 18.42
CA LEU A 174 -1.15 -2.45 18.35
C LEU A 174 -1.89 -1.48 17.44
N SER A 175 -2.41 -1.98 16.32
CA SER A 175 -3.13 -1.18 15.32
C SER A 175 -4.63 -1.07 15.60
N GLY A 176 -5.18 -1.91 16.46
CA GLY A 176 -6.63 -2.02 16.69
C GLY A 176 -7.42 -2.68 15.54
N TYR A 177 -6.74 -3.15 14.48
CA TYR A 177 -7.37 -3.72 13.28
C TYR A 177 -7.05 -5.19 13.10
N ASN A 178 -8.06 -5.99 12.73
CA ASN A 178 -7.86 -7.41 12.45
C ASN A 178 -7.29 -7.59 11.03
N LEU A 179 -5.98 -7.82 10.94
CA LEU A 179 -5.24 -8.09 9.70
C LEU A 179 -5.09 -9.59 9.41
N HIS A 180 -5.69 -10.44 10.24
CA HIS A 180 -5.54 -11.88 10.09
C HIS A 180 -6.17 -12.39 8.79
N GLY A 181 -5.35 -13.00 7.94
CA GLY A 181 -5.78 -13.54 6.66
C GLY A 181 -5.97 -12.50 5.55
N SER A 182 -5.69 -11.21 5.80
CA SER A 182 -5.81 -10.16 4.79
C SER A 182 -4.90 -10.42 3.58
N SER A 183 -5.47 -10.33 2.38
CA SER A 183 -4.76 -10.46 1.10
C SER A 183 -4.84 -9.16 0.29
N ASP A 184 -4.08 -9.07 -0.80
CA ASP A 184 -4.19 -7.96 -1.74
C ASP A 184 -5.34 -8.17 -2.73
N PHE A 185 -5.84 -9.41 -2.86
CA PHE A 185 -6.97 -9.75 -3.71
C PHE A 185 -8.28 -9.21 -3.13
N LYS A 186 -8.67 -8.04 -3.59
CA LYS A 186 -9.85 -7.31 -3.08
C LYS A 186 -10.61 -6.66 -4.21
N LEU A 187 -11.94 -6.64 -4.06
CA LEU A 187 -12.80 -5.71 -4.76
C LEU A 187 -13.11 -4.54 -3.82
N LEU A 188 -12.95 -3.33 -4.32
CA LEU A 188 -13.20 -2.08 -3.61
C LEU A 188 -14.29 -1.27 -4.33
N ASP A 189 -15.28 -0.78 -3.61
CA ASP A 189 -16.24 0.21 -4.12
C ASP A 189 -15.56 1.57 -4.35
N ARG A 190 -16.07 2.39 -5.25
CA ARG A 190 -15.52 3.73 -5.58
C ARG A 190 -15.34 4.60 -4.35
N LYS A 191 -16.28 4.59 -3.41
CA LYS A 191 -16.16 5.38 -2.16
C LYS A 191 -14.96 4.97 -1.31
N VAL A 192 -14.59 3.68 -1.32
CA VAL A 192 -13.38 3.18 -0.63
C VAL A 192 -12.14 3.66 -1.35
N ILE A 193 -12.16 3.60 -2.70
CA ILE A 193 -11.06 4.07 -3.54
C ILE A 193 -10.82 5.56 -3.34
N ASP A 194 -11.88 6.36 -3.38
CA ASP A 194 -11.78 7.81 -3.21
C ASP A 194 -11.25 8.15 -1.81
N SER A 195 -11.74 7.46 -0.77
CA SER A 195 -11.20 7.62 0.59
C SER A 195 -9.73 7.21 0.70
N TRP A 196 -9.32 6.14 -0.02
CA TRP A 196 -7.92 5.74 -0.11
C TRP A 196 -7.05 6.80 -0.79
N LEU A 197 -7.51 7.37 -1.89
CA LEU A 197 -6.78 8.39 -2.64
C LEU A 197 -6.64 9.71 -1.87
N ASP A 198 -7.55 9.98 -0.91
CA ASP A 198 -7.45 11.12 -0.01
C ASP A 198 -6.38 10.95 1.07
N LEU A 199 -5.93 9.71 1.33
CA LEU A 199 -4.84 9.46 2.27
C LEU A 199 -3.52 9.99 1.72
N ARG A 200 -2.92 10.94 2.45
CA ARG A 200 -1.68 11.59 2.03
C ARG A 200 -0.42 10.82 2.43
N GLU A 201 -0.58 9.79 3.24
CA GLU A 201 0.53 8.97 3.72
C GLU A 201 1.30 8.32 2.58
N ARG A 202 2.63 8.38 2.62
CA ARG A 202 3.51 7.83 1.58
C ARG A 202 3.88 6.38 1.82
N ASN A 203 4.08 6.03 3.08
CA ASN A 203 4.31 4.66 3.49
C ASN A 203 2.97 3.92 3.53
N THR A 204 2.48 3.54 2.36
CA THR A 204 1.23 2.82 2.25
C THR A 204 1.45 1.33 2.46
N PHE A 205 0.72 0.76 3.40
CA PHE A 205 0.53 -0.67 3.53
C PHE A 205 -0.94 -0.97 3.19
N PHE A 206 -1.19 -1.33 1.93
CA PHE A 206 -2.53 -1.45 1.35
C PHE A 206 -3.49 -2.26 2.22
N ARG A 207 -3.06 -3.43 2.70
CA ARG A 207 -3.90 -4.30 3.55
C ARG A 207 -4.31 -3.63 4.86
N GLY A 208 -3.37 -2.93 5.50
CA GLY A 208 -3.60 -2.25 6.76
C GLY A 208 -4.49 -1.04 6.60
N MET A 209 -4.21 -0.21 5.62
CA MET A 209 -4.94 1.04 5.41
C MET A 209 -6.38 0.79 4.95
N ILE A 210 -6.62 -0.20 4.07
CA ILE A 210 -8.00 -0.61 3.72
C ILE A 210 -8.78 -1.08 4.95
N SER A 211 -8.11 -1.77 5.88
CA SER A 211 -8.75 -2.16 7.16
C SER A 211 -9.00 -0.97 8.07
N TRP A 212 -8.10 0.03 8.05
CA TRP A 212 -8.20 1.26 8.83
C TRP A 212 -9.38 2.14 8.39
N LEU A 213 -9.71 2.18 7.10
CA LEU A 213 -10.84 2.94 6.56
C LEU A 213 -12.21 2.51 7.13
N GLY A 214 -12.33 1.30 7.69
CA GLY A 214 -13.51 0.87 8.46
C GLY A 214 -14.78 0.59 7.66
N PHE A 215 -14.72 0.48 6.32
CA PHE A 215 -15.84 0.15 5.48
C PHE A 215 -16.35 -1.29 5.69
N ARG A 216 -17.60 -1.54 5.29
CA ARG A 216 -18.24 -2.87 5.38
C ARG A 216 -17.53 -3.87 4.49
N ARG A 217 -16.96 -4.94 5.07
CA ARG A 217 -16.21 -5.95 4.32
C ARG A 217 -16.79 -7.35 4.43
N LYS A 218 -16.72 -8.09 3.32
CA LYS A 218 -17.04 -9.50 3.19
C LYS A 218 -15.79 -10.28 2.84
N GLN A 219 -15.59 -11.42 3.46
CA GLN A 219 -14.46 -12.30 3.18
C GLN A 219 -14.95 -13.56 2.46
N ILE A 220 -14.25 -13.91 1.37
CA ILE A 220 -14.48 -15.14 0.61
C ILE A 220 -13.24 -16.01 0.76
N THR A 221 -13.39 -17.25 1.19
CA THR A 221 -12.26 -18.15 1.34
C THR A 221 -12.03 -18.97 0.08
N PHE A 222 -10.77 -19.05 -0.37
CA PHE A 222 -10.39 -19.90 -1.50
C PHE A 222 -9.24 -20.84 -1.18
N SER A 223 -9.15 -21.93 -1.93
CA SER A 223 -8.06 -22.90 -1.82
C SER A 223 -7.14 -22.74 -3.01
N VAL A 224 -5.85 -22.52 -2.77
CA VAL A 224 -4.84 -22.48 -3.84
C VAL A 224 -4.37 -23.90 -4.14
N PRO A 225 -4.42 -24.38 -5.40
CA PRO A 225 -3.79 -25.64 -5.78
C PRO A 225 -2.30 -25.59 -5.46
N ARG A 226 -1.73 -26.73 -5.05
CA ARG A 226 -0.29 -26.85 -4.80
C ARG A 226 0.48 -26.64 -6.11
N ARG A 227 0.86 -25.40 -6.43
CA ARG A 227 1.98 -25.20 -7.36
C ARG A 227 3.29 -25.47 -6.63
N ARG A 228 4.29 -26.01 -7.37
CA ARG A 228 5.64 -26.27 -6.86
C ARG A 228 6.11 -25.04 -6.10
N LEU A 229 6.34 -25.23 -4.78
CA LEU A 229 6.82 -24.21 -3.87
C LEU A 229 8.15 -23.67 -4.40
N THR A 230 8.12 -22.52 -5.04
CA THR A 230 9.30 -21.67 -5.11
C THR A 230 9.60 -21.31 -3.66
N GLN A 231 10.78 -21.68 -3.19
CA GLN A 231 11.22 -21.45 -1.81
C GLN A 231 11.03 -19.96 -1.49
N SER A 232 10.31 -19.68 -0.42
CA SER A 232 10.17 -18.35 0.12
C SER A 232 11.58 -17.75 0.33
N ARG A 233 11.94 -16.74 -0.47
CA ARG A 233 13.22 -16.04 -0.41
C ARG A 233 13.30 -15.03 0.76
N TRP A 234 12.37 -15.08 1.70
CA TRP A 234 12.36 -14.17 2.84
C TRP A 234 13.44 -14.56 3.82
N SER A 235 14.48 -13.73 3.93
CA SER A 235 15.48 -13.89 4.98
C SER A 235 14.87 -13.45 6.32
N PHE A 236 15.37 -14.01 7.43
CA PHE A 236 14.96 -13.61 8.78
C PHE A 236 15.13 -12.09 9.01
N LEU A 237 16.21 -11.50 8.47
CA LEU A 237 16.44 -10.05 8.51
C LEU A 237 15.36 -9.25 7.76
N GLY A 238 14.89 -9.77 6.63
CA GLY A 238 13.83 -9.15 5.84
C GLY A 238 12.50 -9.11 6.60
N LEU A 239 12.14 -10.21 7.26
CA LEU A 239 10.96 -10.29 8.12
C LEU A 239 11.05 -9.35 9.34
N PHE A 240 12.23 -9.29 9.98
CA PHE A 240 12.46 -8.38 11.10
C PHE A 240 12.34 -6.91 10.68
N ARG A 241 12.95 -6.53 9.55
CA ARG A 241 12.84 -5.18 8.99
C ARG A 241 11.38 -4.81 8.68
N LEU A 242 10.63 -5.75 8.08
CA LEU A 242 9.21 -5.55 7.78
C LEU A 242 8.40 -5.35 9.06
N ALA A 243 8.70 -6.15 10.12
CA ALA A 243 8.05 -6.02 11.41
C ALA A 243 8.29 -4.65 12.05
N VAL A 244 9.54 -4.16 12.04
CA VAL A 244 9.89 -2.83 12.56
C VAL A 244 9.13 -1.74 11.81
N ILE A 245 9.14 -1.78 10.46
CA ILE A 245 8.43 -0.79 9.63
C ILE A 245 6.92 -0.82 9.94
N ALA A 246 6.31 -2.00 10.00
CA ALA A 246 4.88 -2.13 10.26
C ALA A 246 4.50 -1.64 11.66
N ILE A 247 5.27 -2.00 12.70
CA ILE A 247 5.02 -1.57 14.08
C ILE A 247 5.15 -0.05 14.21
N THR A 248 6.20 0.53 13.64
CA THR A 248 6.45 1.97 13.74
C THR A 248 5.49 2.80 12.87
N ALA A 249 4.98 2.26 11.76
CA ALA A 249 3.98 2.93 10.94
C ALA A 249 2.59 3.04 11.62
N PHE A 250 2.20 2.01 12.39
CA PHE A 250 0.84 1.95 12.96
C PHE A 250 0.79 2.13 14.47
N SER A 251 1.92 2.30 15.16
CA SER A 251 1.95 2.37 16.63
C SER A 251 3.04 3.28 17.17
N SER A 252 2.68 4.11 18.14
CA SER A 252 3.62 4.89 18.95
C SER A 252 4.15 4.12 20.17
N LEU A 253 3.76 2.86 20.35
CA LEU A 253 4.14 2.06 21.53
C LEU A 253 5.65 1.89 21.71
N PRO A 254 6.48 1.69 20.68
CA PRO A 254 7.93 1.65 20.87
C PRO A 254 8.48 2.95 21.48
N LEU A 255 7.89 4.09 21.09
CA LEU A 255 8.28 5.40 21.63
C LEU A 255 7.81 5.55 23.09
N GLN A 256 6.60 5.11 23.41
CA GLN A 256 6.08 5.10 24.78
C GLN A 256 6.88 4.15 25.68
N ALA A 257 7.29 2.97 25.18
CA ALA A 257 8.13 2.03 25.91
C ALA A 257 9.48 2.65 26.30
N VAL A 258 10.09 3.44 25.40
CA VAL A 258 11.31 4.21 25.71
C VAL A 258 11.06 5.20 26.84
N THR A 259 9.96 5.92 26.80
CA THR A 259 9.59 6.91 27.84
C THR A 259 9.39 6.23 29.18
N ILE A 260 8.66 5.10 29.22
CA ILE A 260 8.43 4.32 30.45
C ILE A 260 9.75 3.78 31.02
N LEU A 261 10.60 3.22 30.14
CA LEU A 261 11.91 2.71 30.53
C LEU A 261 12.80 3.83 31.09
N GLY A 262 12.83 4.99 30.44
CA GLY A 262 13.54 6.17 30.96
C GLY A 262 13.05 6.62 32.32
N GLY A 263 11.73 6.65 32.53
CA GLY A 263 11.11 6.95 33.82
C GLY A 263 11.50 5.94 34.93
N LEU A 264 11.52 4.63 34.58
CA LEU A 264 11.97 3.58 35.48
C LEU A 264 13.44 3.74 35.88
N PHE A 265 14.32 4.03 34.90
CA PHE A 265 15.74 4.29 35.16
C PHE A 265 15.93 5.52 36.03
N LEU A 266 15.21 6.59 35.76
CA LEU A 266 15.25 7.81 36.60
C LEU A 266 14.83 7.53 38.07
N PHE A 267 13.76 6.76 38.23
CA PHE A 267 13.29 6.34 39.55
C PHE A 267 14.35 5.50 40.29
N CYS A 268 14.94 4.51 39.65
CA CYS A 268 16.03 3.71 40.20
C CYS A 268 17.26 4.59 40.53
N ALA A 269 17.63 5.53 39.68
CA ALA A 269 18.74 6.43 39.88
C ALA A 269 18.54 7.29 41.14
N ILE A 270 17.32 7.79 41.37
CA ILE A 270 17.00 8.57 42.60
C ILE A 270 17.15 7.71 43.87
N LEU A 271 16.65 6.44 43.81
CA LEU A 271 16.78 5.52 44.94
C LEU A 271 18.23 5.18 45.24
N PHE A 272 19.02 4.83 44.24
CA PHE A 272 20.44 4.50 44.39
C PHE A 272 21.27 5.72 44.85
N SER A 273 20.95 6.91 44.35
CA SER A 273 21.60 8.16 44.78
C SER A 273 21.31 8.44 46.24
N GLY A 274 20.07 8.29 46.69
CA GLY A 274 19.68 8.42 48.08
C GLY A 274 20.40 7.41 48.99
N TYR A 275 20.46 6.14 48.57
CA TYR A 275 21.21 5.10 49.28
C TYR A 275 22.71 5.44 49.38
N ALA A 276 23.32 5.83 48.26
CA ALA A 276 24.76 6.18 48.23
C ALA A 276 25.07 7.39 49.15
N LEU A 277 24.17 8.38 49.23
CA LEU A 277 24.31 9.55 50.11
C LEU A 277 24.29 9.14 51.58
N VAL A 278 23.37 8.25 51.97
CA VAL A 278 23.30 7.71 53.36
C VAL A 278 24.56 6.97 53.71
N MET A 279 25.06 6.08 52.82
CA MET A 279 26.29 5.31 53.01
C MET A 279 27.54 6.22 53.16
N TYR A 280 27.57 7.31 52.39
CA TYR A 280 28.63 8.31 52.47
C TYR A 280 28.66 9.00 53.84
N PHE A 281 27.52 9.47 54.33
CA PHE A 281 27.41 10.16 55.62
C PHE A 281 27.62 9.22 56.82
N THR A 282 27.35 7.92 56.64
CA THR A 282 27.58 6.95 57.73
C THR A 282 29.01 6.38 57.72
N GLY A 283 29.89 6.79 56.81
CA GLY A 283 31.28 6.32 56.72
C GLY A 283 31.41 4.90 56.18
N LEU A 284 30.35 4.28 55.69
CA LEU A 284 30.31 2.90 55.15
C LEU A 284 30.41 2.88 53.60
N ALA A 285 30.95 3.90 52.99
CA ALA A 285 31.09 3.99 51.54
C ALA A 285 32.08 2.91 51.01
N PHE A 286 31.62 2.07 50.10
CA PHE A 286 32.46 1.05 49.46
C PHE A 286 33.22 1.63 48.26
N PRO A 287 34.43 1.13 47.95
CA PRO A 287 35.14 1.43 46.72
C PRO A 287 34.31 0.86 45.51
N GLY A 288 33.66 1.73 44.79
CA GLY A 288 32.60 1.36 43.81
C GLY A 288 32.96 1.64 42.38
N PHE A 289 34.26 1.72 41.97
CA PHE A 289 34.65 2.09 40.60
C PHE A 289 34.06 1.15 39.53
N THR A 290 34.11 -0.16 39.76
CA THR A 290 33.53 -1.16 38.85
C THR A 290 32.03 -1.04 38.71
N THR A 291 31.33 -0.76 39.82
CA THR A 291 29.86 -0.57 39.83
C THR A 291 29.47 0.65 39.01
N VAL A 292 30.24 1.75 39.13
CA VAL A 292 30.00 3.00 38.36
C VAL A 292 30.19 2.71 36.86
N ILE A 293 31.23 2.01 36.43
CA ILE A 293 31.46 1.65 35.01
C ILE A 293 30.32 0.80 34.46
N ILE A 294 29.89 -0.23 35.18
CA ILE A 294 28.75 -1.09 34.74
C ILE A 294 27.49 -0.28 34.60
N LEU A 295 27.19 0.60 35.56
CA LEU A 295 26.00 1.43 35.55
C LEU A 295 26.04 2.43 34.40
N GLU A 296 27.19 3.04 34.11
CA GLU A 296 27.39 3.97 33.01
C GLU A 296 27.22 3.30 31.65
N LEU A 297 27.80 2.09 31.47
CA LEU A 297 27.63 1.30 30.27
C LEU A 297 26.17 0.88 30.05
N LEU A 298 25.44 0.53 31.12
CA LEU A 298 24.04 0.17 31.06
C LEU A 298 23.19 1.39 30.65
N ILE A 299 23.38 2.53 31.29
CA ILE A 299 22.68 3.78 30.98
C ILE A 299 23.00 4.19 29.54
N GLY A 300 24.28 4.17 29.14
CA GLY A 300 24.71 4.50 27.79
C GLY A 300 24.06 3.58 26.74
N GLY A 301 24.00 2.27 27.00
CA GLY A 301 23.34 1.30 26.12
C GLY A 301 21.86 1.58 25.94
N VAL A 302 21.13 1.87 27.01
CA VAL A 302 19.71 2.21 26.95
C VAL A 302 19.49 3.52 26.21
N LEU A 303 20.31 4.55 26.44
CA LEU A 303 20.24 5.82 25.69
C LEU A 303 20.47 5.62 24.20
N MET A 304 21.46 4.81 23.79
CA MET A 304 21.73 4.55 22.38
C MET A 304 20.57 3.82 21.70
N ILE A 305 19.95 2.83 22.36
CA ILE A 305 18.74 2.15 21.85
C ILE A 305 17.59 3.15 21.73
N SER A 306 17.39 3.98 22.72
CA SER A 306 16.32 5.01 22.75
C SER A 306 16.46 6.00 21.59
N LEU A 307 17.68 6.50 21.36
CA LEU A 307 18.00 7.39 20.24
C LEU A 307 17.78 6.68 18.89
N GLY A 308 18.10 5.40 18.79
CA GLY A 308 17.84 4.58 17.59
C GLY A 308 16.36 4.49 17.26
N ILE A 309 15.50 4.27 18.27
CA ILE A 309 14.05 4.23 18.10
C ILE A 309 13.54 5.62 17.65
N ILE A 310 13.93 6.69 18.33
CA ILE A 310 13.57 8.08 17.96
C ILE A 310 14.02 8.36 16.53
N GLY A 311 15.25 7.99 16.16
CA GLY A 311 15.78 8.13 14.82
C GLY A 311 14.93 7.45 13.75
N THR A 312 14.34 6.30 14.07
CA THR A 312 13.43 5.59 13.16
C THR A 312 12.15 6.40 12.88
N TYR A 313 11.55 7.00 13.91
CA TYR A 313 10.37 7.87 13.75
C TYR A 313 10.72 9.15 12.99
N ILE A 314 11.84 9.77 13.30
CA ILE A 314 12.31 10.97 12.56
C ILE A 314 12.54 10.62 11.09
N ALA A 315 13.12 9.47 10.79
CA ALA A 315 13.32 9.01 9.42
C ALA A 315 11.99 8.83 8.66
N GLN A 316 10.94 8.33 9.32
CA GLN A 316 9.60 8.22 8.73
C GLN A 316 8.99 9.61 8.47
N ILE A 317 9.02 10.51 9.46
CA ILE A 317 8.55 11.89 9.31
C ILE A 317 9.29 12.57 8.16
N TYR A 318 10.60 12.39 8.08
CA TYR A 318 11.42 12.95 7.01
C TYR A 318 11.01 12.42 5.62
N GLN A 319 10.64 11.16 5.50
CA GLN A 319 10.10 10.59 4.26
C GLN A 319 8.78 11.28 3.87
N GLU A 320 7.89 11.52 4.83
CA GLU A 320 6.61 12.19 4.59
C GLU A 320 6.80 13.67 4.17
N VAL A 321 7.71 14.39 4.84
CA VAL A 321 7.97 15.82 4.59
C VAL A 321 8.65 16.07 3.25
N LYS A 322 9.37 15.09 2.69
CA LYS A 322 10.06 15.25 1.38
C LYS A 322 9.10 15.44 0.20
N TYR A 323 7.84 15.13 0.31
CA TYR A 323 6.84 15.22 -0.76
C TYR A 323 7.28 14.63 -2.12
N ARG A 324 8.14 13.61 -2.13
CA ARG A 324 8.49 12.89 -3.36
C ARG A 324 7.30 12.08 -3.85
N PRO A 325 7.01 12.00 -5.16
CA PRO A 325 5.93 11.16 -5.65
C PRO A 325 6.13 9.69 -5.26
N ARG A 326 5.04 8.98 -4.99
CA ARG A 326 5.08 7.54 -4.62
C ARG A 326 5.64 6.69 -5.75
N TYR A 327 5.41 7.10 -6.99
CA TYR A 327 5.87 6.46 -8.23
C TYR A 327 6.06 7.52 -9.32
N VAL A 328 6.76 7.15 -10.38
CA VAL A 328 6.93 7.97 -11.59
C VAL A 328 6.56 7.08 -12.78
N VAL A 329 5.50 7.45 -13.50
CA VAL A 329 5.11 6.80 -14.74
C VAL A 329 6.02 7.30 -15.86
N ALA A 330 6.72 6.38 -16.52
CA ALA A 330 7.58 6.68 -17.66
C ALA A 330 6.81 6.61 -18.98
N GLU A 331 5.92 5.61 -19.11
CA GLU A 331 5.16 5.35 -20.32
C GLU A 331 3.74 4.93 -19.98
N THR A 332 2.78 5.33 -20.82
CA THR A 332 1.37 4.90 -20.74
C THR A 332 0.95 4.44 -22.12
N LEU A 333 0.37 3.24 -22.20
CA LEU A 333 -0.18 2.69 -23.43
C LEU A 333 -1.68 2.46 -23.23
N ILE A 334 -2.46 2.87 -24.22
CA ILE A 334 -3.91 2.69 -24.27
C ILE A 334 -4.24 2.10 -25.63
N SER A 335 -5.23 1.20 -25.70
CA SER A 335 -5.67 0.62 -26.98
C SER A 335 -6.08 1.72 -27.97
N ASN A 336 -5.67 1.59 -29.23
CA ASN A 336 -5.99 2.53 -30.31
C ASN A 336 -7.50 2.79 -30.46
N THR A 337 -8.33 1.83 -30.09
CA THR A 337 -9.80 1.94 -30.12
C THR A 337 -10.29 2.92 -29.04
N ASP A 338 -9.72 2.84 -27.85
CA ASP A 338 -10.08 3.70 -26.72
C ASP A 338 -9.53 5.13 -26.89
N GLU A 339 -8.36 5.26 -27.51
CA GLU A 339 -7.77 6.57 -27.83
C GLU A 339 -8.61 7.35 -28.85
N LYS A 340 -9.13 6.69 -29.86
CA LYS A 340 -10.05 7.33 -30.84
C LYS A 340 -11.36 7.76 -30.17
N LEU A 341 -11.90 6.96 -29.26
CA LEU A 341 -13.11 7.28 -28.49
C LEU A 341 -12.88 8.43 -27.50
N SER A 342 -11.72 8.50 -26.86
CA SER A 342 -11.38 9.60 -25.96
C SER A 342 -11.21 10.93 -26.71
N ARG A 343 -10.50 10.94 -27.83
CA ARG A 343 -10.34 12.12 -28.69
C ARG A 343 -11.65 12.60 -29.30
N ALA A 344 -12.54 11.68 -29.72
CA ALA A 344 -13.86 12.05 -30.22
C ALA A 344 -14.73 12.71 -29.13
N ARG A 345 -14.62 12.27 -27.88
CA ARG A 345 -15.32 12.86 -26.72
C ARG A 345 -14.76 14.23 -26.32
N GLU A 346 -13.43 14.43 -26.36
CA GLU A 346 -12.80 15.73 -26.12
C GLU A 346 -13.24 16.76 -27.16
N ASN A 347 -13.28 16.36 -28.42
CA ASN A 347 -13.75 17.24 -29.51
C ASN A 347 -15.23 17.62 -29.32
N SER A 348 -16.08 16.67 -28.98
CA SER A 348 -17.51 16.96 -28.74
C SER A 348 -17.76 17.82 -27.48
N ARG A 349 -16.93 17.69 -26.43
CA ARG A 349 -16.97 18.59 -25.26
C ARG A 349 -16.49 20.00 -25.61
N SER A 350 -15.42 20.11 -26.38
CA SER A 350 -14.88 21.39 -26.86
C SER A 350 -15.93 22.14 -27.75
N GLU A 351 -16.61 21.43 -28.62
CA GLU A 351 -17.68 21.96 -29.45
C GLU A 351 -18.91 22.41 -28.63
N ALA A 352 -19.32 21.59 -27.64
CA ALA A 352 -20.41 21.95 -26.74
C ALA A 352 -20.11 23.21 -25.90
N THR A 353 -18.84 23.30 -25.41
CA THR A 353 -18.40 24.49 -24.64
C THR A 353 -18.34 25.76 -25.52
N ALA A 354 -17.89 25.60 -26.76
CA ALA A 354 -17.86 26.72 -27.74
C ALA A 354 -19.25 27.19 -28.10
N THR A 355 -20.21 26.28 -28.25
CA THR A 355 -21.63 26.61 -28.54
C THR A 355 -22.29 27.34 -27.37
N PHE A 356 -22.06 26.92 -26.12
CA PHE A 356 -22.54 27.60 -24.92
C PHE A 356 -21.95 29.01 -24.75
N ALA A 357 -20.66 29.19 -25.09
CA ALA A 357 -20.03 30.50 -25.04
C ALA A 357 -20.57 31.48 -26.11
N SER A 358 -20.98 30.98 -27.27
CA SER A 358 -21.56 31.78 -28.33
C SER A 358 -23.02 32.20 -28.03
N GLU A 359 -23.80 31.36 -27.32
CA GLU A 359 -25.19 31.68 -26.94
C GLU A 359 -25.29 32.62 -25.72
N SER A 360 -24.24 32.73 -24.90
CA SER A 360 -24.19 33.64 -23.74
C SER A 360 -23.73 35.06 -24.10
N SER A 361 -23.44 35.35 -25.38
CA SER A 361 -22.94 36.65 -25.85
C SER A 361 -24.04 37.50 -26.57
N PHE A 362 -25.31 37.13 -26.46
CA PHE A 362 -26.47 37.89 -26.96
C PHE A 362 -27.29 38.48 -25.83
#